data_f2bf6b7274c9b0c6d2743850202f4675
#
_entry.id   f2bf6b7274c9b0c6d2743850202f4675
#
_cell.length_a   1.000
_cell.length_b   1.000
_cell.length_c   1.000
_cell.angle_alpha   90.00
_cell.angle_beta   90.00
_cell.angle_gamma   90.00
#
_symmetry.space_group_name_H-M   'P 1'
#
loop_
_entity.id
_entity.type
_entity.pdbx_description
1 polymer ?
#
loop_
_entity_poly.entity_id
_entity_poly.type
_entity_poly.pdbx_seq_one_letter_code
_entity_poly.pdbx_strand_id
1 'polypeptide(L)'
;MAEKVHGRGTVYNPLVTDELLKQVNPENIQLKKDFLSYLRSIDRAKTTLESYSYDLDYFFCWNLLYNNNKFFVDMNKREFSRFQDFGLNENGWSASRVRRVKSTLSSLSNYIYNICDDIYDSYKPIVRRIESPVNEPVREKTVLSDERVNYLLDTLVEKKKYRVACAVALAVFSGSRKSELTRFKVEYFNDENIIFDAMYKTPEKIRTKGRGAKTGKQLYKYTLIDFKKYFDLWMTEREEKGIECEYLLVTTDENGNYVQAQVSTLDSYAEICSKILGEPFYFHCLRHQLCSRLCKYNLPPKIIQEYFGWSSQDLISIYDDNEAVDDFGKYFTADGIQQQEEKSLADLK
;
A
#
# COMPACT_ATOMS: atom_id res chain seq x y z
N MET A 1 -25.56 -13.55 -10.46
CA MET A 1 -24.61 -12.87 -9.58
C MET A 1 -23.50 -12.33 -10.46
N ALA A 2 -23.31 -11.01 -10.54
CA ALA A 2 -22.23 -10.47 -11.35
C ALA A 2 -20.89 -10.84 -10.71
N GLU A 3 -20.03 -11.55 -11.46
CA GLU A 3 -18.66 -11.83 -11.05
C GLU A 3 -17.96 -10.49 -10.70
N LYS A 4 -17.49 -10.39 -9.46
CA LYS A 4 -16.66 -9.24 -9.06
C LYS A 4 -15.35 -9.33 -9.79
N VAL A 5 -15.14 -8.49 -10.78
CA VAL A 5 -13.89 -8.37 -11.56
C VAL A 5 -12.69 -8.00 -10.65
N HIS A 6 -12.96 -7.60 -9.40
CA HIS A 6 -11.98 -7.36 -8.34
C HIS A 6 -12.47 -7.93 -7.03
N GLY A 7 -12.19 -9.17 -6.84
CA GLY A 7 -12.29 -9.72 -5.51
C GLY A 7 -10.92 -9.86 -4.84
N ARG A 8 -10.52 -8.91 -4.01
CA ARG A 8 -10.05 -9.38 -2.71
C ARG A 8 -11.27 -9.99 -2.06
N GLY A 9 -11.49 -11.30 -2.28
CA GLY A 9 -12.50 -12.01 -1.54
C GLY A 9 -12.23 -11.72 -0.08
N THR A 10 -13.20 -11.14 0.63
CA THR A 10 -13.15 -11.10 2.09
C THR A 10 -13.08 -12.57 2.47
N VAL A 11 -11.91 -13.05 2.89
CA VAL A 11 -11.79 -14.40 3.42
C VAL A 11 -12.64 -14.36 4.68
N TYR A 12 -13.87 -14.87 4.57
CA TYR A 12 -14.71 -15.08 5.73
C TYR A 12 -13.94 -16.00 6.68
N ASN A 13 -13.74 -15.53 7.89
CA ASN A 13 -12.98 -16.26 8.88
C ASN A 13 -13.89 -16.69 10.03
N PRO A 14 -14.54 -17.86 9.93
CA PRO A 14 -15.48 -18.35 10.93
C PRO A 14 -14.83 -18.66 12.27
N LEU A 15 -13.49 -18.67 12.35
CA LEU A 15 -12.76 -19.02 13.56
C LEU A 15 -12.86 -17.97 14.65
N VAL A 16 -13.21 -16.71 14.32
CA VAL A 16 -13.30 -15.62 15.30
C VAL A 16 -14.76 -15.26 15.48
N THR A 17 -15.33 -15.67 16.61
CA THR A 17 -16.68 -15.26 17.05
C THR A 17 -16.61 -14.71 18.47
N ASP A 18 -17.61 -13.88 18.84
CA ASP A 18 -17.68 -13.32 20.20
C ASP A 18 -17.81 -14.41 21.27
N GLU A 19 -18.44 -15.53 20.93
CA GLU A 19 -18.62 -16.68 21.83
C GLU A 19 -17.28 -17.40 22.08
N LEU A 20 -16.45 -17.56 21.05
CA LEU A 20 -15.13 -18.17 21.19
C LEU A 20 -14.17 -17.24 21.90
N LEU A 21 -14.19 -15.93 21.60
CA LEU A 21 -13.36 -14.96 22.29
C LEU A 21 -13.59 -14.91 23.80
N LYS A 22 -14.84 -15.12 24.27
CA LYS A 22 -15.16 -15.21 25.69
C LYS A 22 -14.57 -16.45 26.37
N GLN A 23 -14.23 -17.49 25.63
CA GLN A 23 -13.68 -18.75 26.14
C GLN A 23 -12.15 -18.79 26.04
N VAL A 24 -11.51 -17.85 25.34
CA VAL A 24 -10.06 -17.76 25.26
C VAL A 24 -9.47 -17.56 26.66
N ASN A 25 -8.33 -18.23 26.92
CA ASN A 25 -7.59 -18.08 28.17
C ASN A 25 -7.48 -16.59 28.58
N PRO A 26 -7.99 -16.22 29.77
CA PRO A 26 -7.96 -14.83 30.25
C PRO A 26 -6.56 -14.19 30.26
N GLU A 27 -5.51 -14.98 30.54
CA GLU A 27 -4.13 -14.50 30.51
C GLU A 27 -3.70 -14.06 29.09
N ASN A 28 -4.12 -14.79 28.05
CA ASN A 28 -3.91 -14.40 26.66
C ASN A 28 -4.65 -13.11 26.28
N ILE A 29 -5.87 -12.94 26.77
CA ILE A 29 -6.64 -11.72 26.55
C ILE A 29 -5.98 -10.53 27.26
N GLN A 30 -5.51 -10.72 28.49
CA GLN A 30 -4.80 -9.67 29.21
C GLN A 30 -3.48 -9.32 28.52
N LEU A 31 -2.67 -10.30 28.14
CA LEU A 31 -1.41 -10.14 27.41
C LEU A 31 -1.62 -9.36 26.10
N LYS A 32 -2.68 -9.67 25.36
CA LYS A 32 -3.06 -8.92 24.15
C LYS A 32 -3.34 -7.44 24.46
N LYS A 33 -4.12 -7.16 25.51
CA LYS A 33 -4.45 -5.79 25.91
C LYS A 33 -3.21 -4.98 26.26
N ASP A 34 -2.31 -5.56 27.04
CA ASP A 34 -1.07 -4.94 27.47
C ASP A 34 -0.13 -4.68 26.30
N PHE A 35 0.01 -5.64 25.40
CA PHE A 35 0.77 -5.51 24.18
C PHE A 35 0.23 -4.38 23.26
N LEU A 36 -1.09 -4.32 23.04
CA LEU A 36 -1.69 -3.27 22.24
C LEU A 36 -1.56 -1.90 22.92
N SER A 37 -1.59 -1.85 24.27
CA SER A 37 -1.32 -0.64 25.03
C SER A 37 0.12 -0.17 24.86
N TYR A 38 1.08 -1.07 24.98
CA TYR A 38 2.48 -0.79 24.69
C TYR A 38 2.67 -0.26 23.27
N LEU A 39 2.07 -0.88 22.25
CA LEU A 39 2.17 -0.42 20.88
C LEU A 39 1.59 0.99 20.69
N ARG A 40 0.54 1.36 21.44
CA ARG A 40 0.01 2.73 21.46
C ARG A 40 1.00 3.71 22.09
N SER A 41 1.67 3.30 23.18
CA SER A 41 2.65 4.17 23.88
C SER A 41 3.86 4.52 23.01
N ILE A 42 4.22 3.63 22.06
CA ILE A 42 5.29 3.86 21.08
C ILE A 42 4.76 4.39 19.74
N ASP A 43 3.56 4.95 19.73
CA ASP A 43 2.92 5.64 18.61
C ASP A 43 2.81 4.79 17.32
N ARG A 44 2.40 3.52 17.45
CA ARG A 44 2.08 2.68 16.28
C ARG A 44 0.79 3.13 15.62
N ALA A 45 0.75 3.06 14.28
CA ALA A 45 -0.42 3.45 13.50
C ALA A 45 -1.67 2.64 13.89
N LYS A 46 -2.84 3.30 13.96
CA LYS A 46 -4.13 2.70 14.31
C LYS A 46 -4.42 1.43 13.48
N THR A 47 -4.18 1.48 12.16
CA THR A 47 -4.36 0.33 11.27
C THR A 47 -3.45 -0.86 11.59
N THR A 48 -2.25 -0.60 12.16
CA THR A 48 -1.36 -1.66 12.63
C THR A 48 -1.91 -2.30 13.90
N LEU A 49 -2.44 -1.50 14.83
CA LEU A 49 -3.06 -2.00 16.07
C LEU A 49 -4.28 -2.86 15.75
N GLU A 50 -5.15 -2.41 14.84
CA GLU A 50 -6.32 -3.15 14.39
C GLU A 50 -5.93 -4.49 13.73
N SER A 51 -4.94 -4.47 12.83
CA SER A 51 -4.43 -5.68 12.19
C SER A 51 -3.84 -6.67 13.20
N TYR A 52 -3.06 -6.18 14.15
CA TYR A 52 -2.46 -7.02 15.19
C TYR A 52 -3.51 -7.58 16.13
N SER A 53 -4.50 -6.76 16.52
CA SER A 53 -5.63 -7.23 17.32
C SER A 53 -6.35 -8.39 16.65
N TYR A 54 -6.67 -8.24 15.37
CA TYR A 54 -7.35 -9.27 14.59
C TYR A 54 -6.53 -10.55 14.43
N ASP A 55 -5.23 -10.42 14.12
CA ASP A 55 -4.34 -11.57 13.98
C ASP A 55 -4.20 -12.34 15.30
N LEU A 56 -4.15 -11.63 16.44
CA LEU A 56 -4.08 -12.27 17.77
C LEU A 56 -5.40 -12.93 18.14
N ASP A 57 -6.56 -12.31 17.85
CA ASP A 57 -7.86 -12.95 18.08
C ASP A 57 -7.97 -14.24 17.30
N TYR A 58 -7.52 -14.24 16.05
CA TYR A 58 -7.49 -15.44 15.24
C TYR A 58 -6.62 -16.52 15.83
N PHE A 59 -5.39 -16.18 16.22
CA PHE A 59 -4.45 -17.10 16.81
C PHE A 59 -4.96 -17.68 18.15
N PHE A 60 -5.58 -16.86 18.99
CA PHE A 60 -6.09 -17.31 20.28
C PHE A 60 -7.35 -18.18 20.15
N CYS A 61 -8.21 -17.92 19.17
CA CYS A 61 -9.32 -18.82 18.87
C CYS A 61 -8.81 -20.17 18.33
N TRP A 62 -7.79 -20.17 17.45
CA TRP A 62 -7.15 -21.41 17.02
C TRP A 62 -6.53 -22.16 18.21
N ASN A 63 -5.84 -21.45 19.09
CA ASN A 63 -5.23 -22.04 20.30
C ASN A 63 -6.29 -22.64 21.23
N LEU A 64 -7.44 -21.99 21.39
CA LEU A 64 -8.57 -22.52 22.14
C LEU A 64 -9.05 -23.85 21.55
N LEU A 65 -9.27 -23.92 20.23
CA LEU A 65 -9.89 -25.07 19.58
C LEU A 65 -8.92 -26.23 19.35
N TYR A 66 -7.65 -25.95 19.06
CA TYR A 66 -6.69 -26.94 18.55
C TYR A 66 -5.43 -27.11 19.41
N ASN A 67 -5.24 -26.28 20.46
CA ASN A 67 -4.04 -26.30 21.28
C ASN A 67 -4.31 -26.16 22.79
N ASN A 68 -5.44 -26.68 23.26
CA ASN A 68 -5.85 -26.74 24.68
C ASN A 68 -5.89 -25.38 25.38
N ASN A 69 -6.18 -24.29 24.65
CA ASN A 69 -6.27 -22.93 25.21
C ASN A 69 -5.07 -22.51 26.05
N LYS A 70 -3.88 -22.93 25.62
CA LYS A 70 -2.63 -22.77 26.35
C LYS A 70 -2.23 -21.31 26.48
N PHE A 71 -1.59 -20.92 27.58
CA PHE A 71 -1.03 -19.59 27.70
C PHE A 71 0.11 -19.39 26.68
N PHE A 72 0.19 -18.24 26.05
CA PHE A 72 1.14 -17.95 24.95
C PHE A 72 2.61 -18.15 25.40
N VAL A 73 2.92 -17.77 26.65
CA VAL A 73 4.27 -17.85 27.22
C VAL A 73 4.75 -19.30 27.34
N ASP A 74 3.82 -20.24 27.58
CA ASP A 74 4.12 -21.66 27.78
C ASP A 74 4.16 -22.44 26.44
N MET A 75 3.89 -21.79 25.34
CA MET A 75 3.87 -22.45 24.04
C MET A 75 5.29 -22.71 23.53
N ASN A 76 5.45 -23.83 22.84
CA ASN A 76 6.71 -24.23 22.21
C ASN A 76 6.70 -24.05 20.69
N LYS A 77 7.88 -24.18 20.06
CA LYS A 77 8.03 -23.99 18.61
C LYS A 77 7.13 -24.90 17.76
N ARG A 78 6.87 -26.13 18.20
CA ARG A 78 6.05 -27.10 17.45
C ARG A 78 4.61 -26.64 17.39
N GLU A 79 4.11 -25.99 18.43
CA GLU A 79 2.73 -25.45 18.48
C GLU A 79 2.56 -24.29 17.53
N PHE A 80 3.53 -23.38 17.45
CA PHE A 80 3.52 -22.32 16.43
C PHE A 80 3.69 -22.87 15.01
N SER A 81 4.49 -23.93 14.82
CA SER A 81 4.62 -24.59 13.51
C SER A 81 3.30 -25.25 13.10
N ARG A 82 2.56 -25.89 14.02
CA ARG A 82 1.22 -26.42 13.75
C ARG A 82 0.23 -25.32 13.34
N PHE A 83 0.28 -24.18 13.99
CA PHE A 83 -0.55 -23.03 13.57
C PHE A 83 -0.21 -22.57 12.14
N GLN A 84 1.08 -22.52 11.79
CA GLN A 84 1.52 -22.18 10.44
C GLN A 84 1.02 -23.20 9.42
N ASP A 85 1.12 -24.49 9.73
CA ASP A 85 0.60 -25.58 8.90
C ASP A 85 -0.92 -25.50 8.72
N PHE A 86 -1.67 -25.29 9.80
CA PHE A 86 -3.10 -25.06 9.79
C PHE A 86 -3.48 -23.90 8.86
N GLY A 87 -2.74 -22.77 8.95
CA GLY A 87 -2.98 -21.63 8.08
C GLY A 87 -2.80 -21.95 6.60
N LEU A 88 -1.75 -22.68 6.25
CA LEU A 88 -1.42 -23.02 4.86
C LEU A 88 -2.32 -24.11 4.29
N ASN A 89 -2.43 -25.23 4.98
CA ASN A 89 -2.94 -26.47 4.43
C ASN A 89 -4.42 -26.72 4.76
N GLU A 90 -4.90 -26.29 5.91
CA GLU A 90 -6.31 -26.47 6.28
C GLU A 90 -7.15 -25.22 5.94
N ASN A 91 -6.56 -24.03 6.10
CA ASN A 91 -7.30 -22.77 5.93
C ASN A 91 -7.02 -22.05 4.58
N GLY A 92 -6.15 -22.61 3.75
CA GLY A 92 -5.84 -22.11 2.40
C GLY A 92 -5.25 -20.70 2.37
N TRP A 93 -4.52 -20.29 3.42
CA TRP A 93 -3.86 -18.99 3.44
C TRP A 93 -2.70 -18.94 2.46
N SER A 94 -2.52 -17.80 1.83
CA SER A 94 -1.29 -17.53 1.09
C SER A 94 -0.07 -17.47 2.03
N ALA A 95 1.12 -17.81 1.51
CA ALA A 95 2.37 -17.67 2.22
C ALA A 95 2.56 -16.24 2.78
N SER A 96 2.20 -15.22 2.02
CA SER A 96 2.24 -13.82 2.47
C SER A 96 1.36 -13.56 3.70
N ARG A 97 0.16 -14.16 3.78
CA ARG A 97 -0.72 -14.02 4.95
C ARG A 97 -0.13 -14.71 6.17
N VAL A 98 0.38 -15.93 6.00
CA VAL A 98 1.06 -16.67 7.10
C VAL A 98 2.24 -15.86 7.63
N ARG A 99 3.09 -15.33 6.74
CA ARG A 99 4.24 -14.49 7.12
C ARG A 99 3.80 -13.24 7.88
N ARG A 100 2.69 -12.60 7.46
CA ARG A 100 2.14 -11.43 8.14
C ARG A 100 1.67 -11.76 9.56
N VAL A 101 0.86 -12.81 9.73
CA VAL A 101 0.37 -13.24 11.05
C VAL A 101 1.55 -13.65 11.95
N LYS A 102 2.50 -14.40 11.42
CA LYS A 102 3.74 -14.74 12.13
C LYS A 102 4.51 -13.50 12.58
N SER A 103 4.55 -12.43 11.78
CA SER A 103 5.16 -11.16 12.19
C SER A 103 4.46 -10.54 13.40
N THR A 104 3.13 -10.61 13.48
CA THR A 104 2.34 -10.18 14.64
C THR A 104 2.72 -11.01 15.89
N LEU A 105 2.72 -12.35 15.76
CA LEU A 105 3.10 -13.25 16.87
C LEU A 105 4.55 -13.05 17.31
N SER A 106 5.47 -12.81 16.38
CA SER A 106 6.87 -12.50 16.69
C SER A 106 7.00 -11.16 17.40
N SER A 107 6.17 -10.17 17.04
CA SER A 107 6.14 -8.86 17.71
C SER A 107 5.65 -9.00 19.16
N LEU A 108 4.59 -9.79 19.40
CA LEU A 108 4.12 -10.13 20.75
C LEU A 108 5.21 -10.88 21.55
N SER A 109 5.84 -11.88 20.93
CA SER A 109 6.91 -12.66 21.54
C SER A 109 8.12 -11.77 21.95
N ASN A 110 8.47 -10.80 21.11
CA ASN A 110 9.52 -9.82 21.45
C ASN A 110 9.08 -8.85 22.55
N TYR A 111 7.80 -8.48 22.60
CA TYR A 111 7.25 -7.66 23.69
C TYR A 111 7.39 -8.38 25.04
N ILE A 112 7.02 -9.67 25.11
CA ILE A 112 7.17 -10.47 26.32
C ILE A 112 8.63 -10.49 26.75
N TYR A 113 9.55 -10.77 25.82
CA TYR A 113 10.97 -10.89 26.10
C TYR A 113 11.64 -9.57 26.52
N ASN A 114 11.25 -8.43 25.95
CA ASN A 114 11.95 -7.16 26.15
C ASN A 114 11.29 -6.25 27.19
N ILE A 115 10.00 -6.44 27.48
CA ILE A 115 9.20 -5.53 28.32
C ILE A 115 8.62 -6.23 29.54
N CYS A 116 8.36 -7.53 29.46
CA CYS A 116 7.81 -8.32 30.56
C CYS A 116 8.87 -9.30 31.12
N ASP A 117 10.15 -8.98 30.99
CA ASP A 117 11.27 -9.80 31.44
C ASP A 117 11.33 -9.92 32.97
N ASP A 118 10.77 -8.97 33.70
CA ASP A 118 10.58 -9.02 35.17
C ASP A 118 9.52 -10.04 35.60
N ILE A 119 8.56 -10.39 34.75
CA ILE A 119 7.49 -11.37 35.01
C ILE A 119 7.86 -12.74 34.43
N TYR A 120 8.48 -12.75 33.23
CA TYR A 120 8.77 -13.95 32.43
C TYR A 120 10.27 -14.07 32.14
N ASP A 121 11.10 -14.08 33.15
CA ASP A 121 12.57 -14.07 33.09
C ASP A 121 13.18 -15.17 32.22
N SER A 122 12.56 -16.35 32.21
CA SER A 122 13.00 -17.52 31.43
C SER A 122 12.45 -17.56 29.99
N TYR A 123 11.55 -16.64 29.61
CA TYR A 123 10.93 -16.63 28.29
C TYR A 123 11.95 -16.35 27.17
N LYS A 124 11.84 -17.08 26.06
CA LYS A 124 12.70 -16.89 24.89
C LYS A 124 11.84 -16.59 23.65
N PRO A 125 12.20 -15.61 22.81
CA PRO A 125 11.43 -15.25 21.63
C PRO A 125 11.58 -16.31 20.53
N ILE A 126 10.82 -17.39 20.64
CA ILE A 126 10.93 -18.59 19.80
C ILE A 126 10.26 -18.43 18.43
N VAL A 127 9.24 -17.58 18.31
CA VAL A 127 8.44 -17.44 17.07
C VAL A 127 9.30 -17.04 15.86
N ARG A 128 10.25 -16.12 16.05
CA ARG A 128 11.17 -15.67 15.00
C ARG A 128 12.10 -16.77 14.46
N ARG A 129 12.30 -17.85 15.25
CA ARG A 129 13.19 -18.98 14.91
C ARG A 129 12.51 -20.03 14.04
N ILE A 130 11.21 -19.90 13.82
CA ILE A 130 10.46 -20.80 12.94
C ILE A 130 10.65 -20.27 11.50
N GLU A 131 10.96 -21.16 10.58
CA GLU A 131 11.07 -20.80 9.19
C GLU A 131 9.70 -20.39 8.63
N SER A 132 9.69 -19.38 7.78
CA SER A 132 8.47 -18.92 7.12
C SER A 132 8.30 -19.60 5.76
N PRO A 133 7.08 -19.88 5.30
CA PRO A 133 6.88 -20.43 3.97
C PRO A 133 7.48 -19.52 2.90
N VAL A 134 7.93 -20.11 1.79
CA VAL A 134 8.44 -19.35 0.64
C VAL A 134 7.35 -18.41 0.14
N ASN A 135 7.73 -17.17 -0.13
CA ASN A 135 6.79 -16.17 -0.60
C ASN A 135 6.71 -16.22 -2.12
N GLU A 136 5.84 -17.05 -2.62
CA GLU A 136 5.52 -17.07 -4.06
C GLU A 136 4.44 -16.02 -4.37
N PRO A 137 4.56 -15.31 -5.50
CA PRO A 137 3.52 -14.38 -5.93
C PRO A 137 2.24 -15.16 -6.25
N VAL A 138 1.18 -14.88 -5.51
CA VAL A 138 -0.14 -15.55 -5.67
C VAL A 138 -0.93 -14.98 -6.85
N ARG A 139 -0.52 -13.83 -7.37
CA ARG A 139 -1.18 -13.14 -8.49
C ARG A 139 -0.15 -12.55 -9.42
N GLU A 140 -0.43 -12.62 -10.69
CA GLU A 140 0.27 -11.80 -11.66
C GLU A 140 0.08 -10.31 -11.31
N LYS A 141 1.17 -9.55 -11.37
CA LYS A 141 1.10 -8.10 -11.23
C LYS A 141 0.35 -7.53 -12.43
N THR A 142 -0.58 -6.62 -12.18
CA THR A 142 -1.11 -5.79 -13.26
C THR A 142 -0.04 -4.77 -13.62
N VAL A 143 0.61 -4.95 -14.76
CA VAL A 143 1.55 -3.99 -15.35
C VAL A 143 0.80 -3.26 -16.46
N LEU A 144 0.63 -1.95 -16.29
CA LEU A 144 -0.02 -1.12 -17.30
C LEU A 144 1.05 -0.46 -18.18
N SER A 145 0.96 -0.67 -19.50
CA SER A 145 1.77 0.10 -20.44
C SER A 145 1.31 1.57 -20.52
N ASP A 146 2.17 2.43 -21.07
CA ASP A 146 1.84 3.84 -21.30
C ASP A 146 0.60 4.01 -22.18
N GLU A 147 0.44 3.17 -23.21
CA GLU A 147 -0.71 3.16 -24.11
C GLU A 147 -2.01 2.81 -23.36
N ARG A 148 -1.94 1.85 -22.44
CA ARG A 148 -3.12 1.45 -21.62
C ARG A 148 -3.50 2.54 -20.64
N VAL A 149 -2.53 3.24 -20.06
CA VAL A 149 -2.77 4.39 -19.17
C VAL A 149 -3.40 5.54 -19.96
N ASN A 150 -2.87 5.87 -21.15
CA ASN A 150 -3.40 6.91 -22.01
C ASN A 150 -4.84 6.57 -22.46
N TYR A 151 -5.08 5.34 -22.92
CA TYR A 151 -6.42 4.86 -23.27
C TYR A 151 -7.41 5.03 -22.10
N LEU A 152 -7.00 4.68 -20.88
CA LEU A 152 -7.85 4.85 -19.69
C LEU A 152 -8.19 6.32 -19.46
N LEU A 153 -7.18 7.20 -19.47
CA LEU A 153 -7.37 8.63 -19.23
C LEU A 153 -8.24 9.27 -20.29
N ASP A 154 -7.99 8.98 -21.57
CA ASP A 154 -8.79 9.53 -22.68
C ASP A 154 -10.25 9.05 -22.61
N THR A 155 -10.47 7.75 -22.35
CA THR A 155 -11.83 7.20 -22.17
C THR A 155 -12.56 7.84 -20.98
N LEU A 156 -11.85 8.13 -19.88
CA LEU A 156 -12.45 8.82 -18.73
C LEU A 156 -12.87 10.25 -19.08
N VAL A 157 -12.05 10.96 -19.87
CA VAL A 157 -12.35 12.32 -20.36
C VAL A 157 -13.53 12.29 -21.32
N GLU A 158 -13.54 11.40 -22.32
CA GLU A 158 -14.65 11.23 -23.26
C GLU A 158 -15.98 10.94 -22.56
N LYS A 159 -15.95 10.12 -21.51
CA LYS A 159 -17.12 9.81 -20.67
C LYS A 159 -17.44 10.90 -19.65
N LYS A 160 -16.78 12.05 -19.69
CA LYS A 160 -16.94 13.18 -18.76
C LYS A 160 -16.81 12.76 -17.28
N LYS A 161 -15.96 11.78 -16.98
CA LYS A 161 -15.66 11.34 -15.60
C LYS A 161 -14.44 12.10 -15.06
N TYR A 162 -14.48 13.43 -15.09
CA TYR A 162 -13.33 14.30 -14.84
C TYR A 162 -12.74 14.12 -13.44
N ARG A 163 -13.57 13.91 -12.43
CA ARG A 163 -13.09 13.61 -11.07
C ARG A 163 -12.27 12.31 -11.00
N VAL A 164 -12.71 11.28 -11.72
CA VAL A 164 -11.98 9.99 -11.78
C VAL A 164 -10.71 10.15 -12.60
N ALA A 165 -10.80 10.85 -13.75
CA ALA A 165 -9.64 11.16 -14.59
C ALA A 165 -8.57 11.94 -13.82
N CYS A 166 -8.98 12.96 -13.06
CA CYS A 166 -8.07 13.72 -12.20
C CYS A 166 -7.40 12.83 -11.14
N ALA A 167 -8.14 11.93 -10.48
CA ALA A 167 -7.57 11.02 -9.48
C ALA A 167 -6.56 10.03 -10.09
N VAL A 168 -6.88 9.48 -11.27
CA VAL A 168 -5.99 8.58 -12.02
C VAL A 168 -4.76 9.34 -12.50
N ALA A 169 -4.92 10.51 -13.13
CA ALA A 169 -3.81 11.33 -13.60
C ALA A 169 -2.90 11.76 -12.44
N LEU A 170 -3.47 12.18 -11.30
CA LEU A 170 -2.68 12.50 -10.10
C LEU A 170 -1.81 11.30 -9.67
N ALA A 171 -2.36 10.09 -9.72
CA ALA A 171 -1.59 8.89 -9.38
C ALA A 171 -0.51 8.57 -10.42
N VAL A 172 -0.81 8.73 -11.72
CA VAL A 172 0.15 8.54 -12.83
C VAL A 172 1.32 9.51 -12.72
N PHE A 173 1.03 10.79 -12.54
CA PHE A 173 2.02 11.85 -12.64
C PHE A 173 2.71 12.20 -11.31
N SER A 174 2.20 11.73 -10.17
CA SER A 174 2.86 11.90 -8.86
C SER A 174 3.45 10.61 -8.30
N GLY A 175 3.06 9.45 -8.80
CA GLY A 175 3.40 8.15 -8.21
C GLY A 175 3.01 8.01 -6.74
N SER A 176 2.07 8.83 -6.26
CA SER A 176 1.67 8.84 -4.85
C SER A 176 0.90 7.59 -4.46
N ARG A 177 1.02 7.19 -3.18
CA ARG A 177 0.22 6.07 -2.66
C ARG A 177 -1.25 6.46 -2.56
N LYS A 178 -2.14 5.50 -2.69
CA LYS A 178 -3.60 5.69 -2.61
C LYS A 178 -4.02 6.58 -1.43
N SER A 179 -3.47 6.36 -0.23
CA SER A 179 -3.76 7.17 0.95
C SER A 179 -3.13 8.58 0.94
N GLU A 180 -2.19 8.84 0.06
CA GLU A 180 -1.57 10.15 -0.13
C GLU A 180 -2.39 10.99 -1.10
N LEU A 181 -2.98 10.37 -2.15
CA LEU A 181 -3.79 11.05 -3.16
C LEU A 181 -4.95 11.85 -2.56
N THR A 182 -5.58 11.34 -1.51
CA THR A 182 -6.71 12.03 -0.86
C THR A 182 -6.31 13.28 -0.09
N ARG A 183 -5.02 13.55 0.08
CA ARG A 183 -4.49 14.67 0.89
C ARG A 183 -4.00 15.83 0.06
N PHE A 184 -4.03 15.72 -1.27
CA PHE A 184 -3.69 16.83 -2.14
C PHE A 184 -4.80 17.89 -2.06
N LYS A 185 -4.39 19.15 -1.99
CA LYS A 185 -5.28 20.31 -2.02
C LYS A 185 -5.27 20.95 -3.41
N VAL A 186 -6.34 21.68 -3.72
CA VAL A 186 -6.47 22.41 -4.98
C VAL A 186 -5.34 23.45 -5.13
N GLU A 187 -5.05 24.18 -4.06
CA GLU A 187 -4.01 25.22 -4.04
C GLU A 187 -2.59 24.74 -4.34
N TYR A 188 -2.33 23.41 -4.28
CA TYR A 188 -1.00 22.88 -4.60
C TYR A 188 -0.65 22.93 -6.10
N PHE A 189 -1.66 23.14 -6.96
CA PHE A 189 -1.53 23.09 -8.42
C PHE A 189 -1.69 24.47 -9.08
N ASN A 190 -1.24 25.51 -8.40
CA ASN A 190 -1.10 26.86 -8.97
C ASN A 190 0.29 27.02 -9.62
N ASP A 191 0.43 28.05 -10.46
CA ASP A 191 1.66 28.30 -11.21
C ASP A 191 2.87 28.64 -10.32
N GLU A 192 2.64 29.18 -9.11
CA GLU A 192 3.69 29.49 -8.13
C GLU A 192 4.40 28.24 -7.58
N ASN A 193 3.73 27.10 -7.66
CA ASN A 193 4.26 25.82 -7.20
C ASN A 193 4.96 25.01 -8.30
N ILE A 194 5.06 25.57 -9.52
CA ILE A 194 5.78 24.94 -10.62
C ILE A 194 7.28 25.15 -10.42
N ILE A 195 8.02 24.07 -10.52
CA ILE A 195 9.49 24.09 -10.49
C ILE A 195 10.02 23.50 -11.80
N PHE A 196 11.12 24.12 -12.31
CA PHE A 196 11.80 23.70 -13.54
C PHE A 196 10.91 23.69 -14.79
N ASP A 197 9.78 24.40 -14.79
CA ASP A 197 8.74 24.37 -15.83
C ASP A 197 8.23 22.95 -16.18
N ALA A 198 8.49 21.98 -15.32
CA ALA A 198 8.29 20.55 -15.57
C ALA A 198 7.37 19.85 -14.58
N MET A 199 7.25 20.37 -13.36
CA MET A 199 6.48 19.71 -12.31
C MET A 199 6.00 20.66 -11.22
N TYR A 200 4.90 20.29 -10.58
CA TYR A 200 4.44 20.89 -9.34
C TYR A 200 5.21 20.29 -8.16
N LYS A 201 5.58 21.12 -7.20
CA LYS A 201 6.05 20.73 -5.86
C LYS A 201 5.06 21.26 -4.83
N THR A 202 4.55 20.39 -3.95
CA THR A 202 3.62 20.85 -2.91
C THR A 202 4.29 21.92 -2.02
N PRO A 203 3.58 23.01 -1.66
CA PRO A 203 4.15 24.09 -0.83
C PRO A 203 4.40 23.63 0.61
N GLU A 204 3.68 22.61 1.05
CA GLU A 204 3.83 21.98 2.36
C GLU A 204 4.08 20.48 2.25
N LYS A 205 4.59 19.89 3.32
CA LYS A 205 4.83 18.45 3.38
C LYS A 205 3.51 17.70 3.60
N ILE A 206 3.24 16.71 2.79
CA ILE A 206 2.11 15.82 2.93
C ILE A 206 2.50 14.63 3.83
N ARG A 207 1.62 14.25 4.74
CA ARG A 207 1.78 13.06 5.57
C ARG A 207 1.76 11.81 4.70
N THR A 208 2.79 10.97 4.86
CA THR A 208 2.93 9.70 4.14
C THR A 208 2.86 8.51 5.11
N LYS A 209 2.98 7.28 4.60
CA LYS A 209 3.09 6.09 5.43
C LYS A 209 4.41 6.12 6.21
N GLY A 210 4.35 5.94 7.52
CA GLY A 210 5.54 5.89 8.39
C GLY A 210 5.16 5.70 9.84
N ARG A 211 6.16 5.52 10.71
CA ARG A 211 5.98 5.50 12.17
C ARG A 211 5.54 6.88 12.65
N GLY A 212 4.76 6.90 13.71
CA GLY A 212 4.18 8.08 14.29
C GLY A 212 2.71 8.22 13.90
N ALA A 213 1.78 7.88 14.83
CA ALA A 213 0.35 8.00 14.57
C ALA A 213 -0.06 9.47 14.45
N LYS A 214 0.64 10.37 15.18
CA LYS A 214 0.33 11.81 15.21
C LYS A 214 0.97 12.57 14.05
N THR A 215 2.25 12.36 13.76
CA THR A 215 2.99 13.13 12.77
C THR A 215 3.29 12.35 11.49
N GLY A 216 3.60 11.05 11.60
CA GLY A 216 4.02 10.21 10.47
C GLY A 216 5.24 10.79 9.72
N LYS A 217 5.70 10.08 8.69
CA LYS A 217 6.69 10.65 7.77
C LYS A 217 5.99 11.69 6.89
N GLN A 218 6.52 12.91 6.87
CA GLN A 218 6.02 14.01 6.05
C GLN A 218 7.02 14.31 4.94
N LEU A 219 6.55 14.44 3.70
CA LEU A 219 7.37 14.67 2.52
C LEU A 219 6.71 15.69 1.60
N TYR A 220 7.52 16.51 0.94
CA TYR A 220 7.07 17.19 -0.26
C TYR A 220 6.70 16.17 -1.33
N LYS A 221 5.74 16.50 -2.17
CA LYS A 221 5.32 15.69 -3.30
C LYS A 221 5.52 16.43 -4.60
N TYR A 222 5.90 15.67 -5.61
CA TYR A 222 6.11 16.16 -6.95
C TYR A 222 5.04 15.57 -7.86
N THR A 223 4.59 16.35 -8.84
CA THR A 223 3.61 15.91 -9.84
C THR A 223 4.01 16.50 -11.18
N LEU A 224 4.24 15.68 -12.19
CA LEU A 224 4.62 16.15 -13.53
C LEU A 224 3.57 17.09 -14.10
N ILE A 225 4.00 18.07 -14.89
CA ILE A 225 3.15 19.16 -15.43
C ILE A 225 2.01 18.64 -16.31
N ASP A 226 2.18 17.48 -16.95
CA ASP A 226 1.15 16.82 -17.77
C ASP A 226 -0.16 16.56 -16.99
N PHE A 227 -0.11 16.58 -15.66
CA PHE A 227 -1.28 16.51 -14.80
C PHE A 227 -2.25 17.68 -15.04
N LYS A 228 -1.74 18.85 -15.43
CA LYS A 228 -2.53 20.09 -15.54
C LYS A 228 -3.79 19.94 -16.38
N LYS A 229 -3.72 19.25 -17.51
CA LYS A 229 -4.88 18.99 -18.40
C LYS A 229 -6.07 18.39 -17.64
N TYR A 230 -5.82 17.41 -16.77
CA TYR A 230 -6.86 16.70 -16.04
C TYR A 230 -7.31 17.48 -14.80
N PHE A 231 -6.42 18.25 -14.23
CA PHE A 231 -6.73 19.18 -13.15
C PHE A 231 -7.72 20.26 -13.65
N ASP A 232 -7.42 20.93 -14.76
CA ASP A 232 -8.25 22.00 -15.31
C ASP A 232 -9.67 21.50 -15.65
N LEU A 233 -9.80 20.33 -16.28
CA LEU A 233 -11.10 19.70 -16.55
C LEU A 233 -11.90 19.43 -15.27
N TRP A 234 -11.25 18.97 -14.22
CA TRP A 234 -11.90 18.74 -12.94
C TRP A 234 -12.25 20.04 -12.23
N MET A 235 -11.40 21.07 -12.32
CA MET A 235 -11.70 22.39 -11.75
C MET A 235 -12.91 23.04 -12.39
N THR A 236 -13.06 22.93 -13.71
CA THR A 236 -14.28 23.38 -14.43
C THR A 236 -15.53 22.68 -13.89
N GLU A 237 -15.51 21.35 -13.74
CA GLU A 237 -16.64 20.61 -13.17
C GLU A 237 -16.91 20.99 -11.69
N ARG A 238 -15.86 21.30 -10.92
CA ARG A 238 -16.00 21.76 -9.53
C ARG A 238 -16.71 23.12 -9.46
N GLU A 239 -16.35 24.06 -10.33
CA GLU A 239 -16.96 25.37 -10.41
C GLU A 239 -18.44 25.25 -10.78
N GLU A 240 -18.76 24.46 -11.81
CA GLU A 240 -20.16 24.21 -12.23
C GLU A 240 -21.02 23.62 -11.09
N LYS A 241 -20.40 22.81 -10.21
CA LYS A 241 -21.09 22.15 -9.08
C LYS A 241 -21.00 22.92 -7.76
N GLY A 242 -20.33 24.07 -7.73
CA GLY A 242 -20.14 24.86 -6.50
C GLY A 242 -19.36 24.11 -5.43
N ILE A 243 -18.31 23.37 -5.78
CA ILE A 243 -17.51 22.59 -4.83
C ILE A 243 -16.40 23.46 -4.25
N GLU A 244 -16.57 23.92 -3.02
CA GLU A 244 -15.63 24.83 -2.32
C GLU A 244 -14.61 24.09 -1.43
N CYS A 245 -14.69 22.76 -1.30
CA CYS A 245 -13.77 21.97 -0.46
C CYS A 245 -12.30 22.20 -0.87
N GLU A 246 -11.42 22.45 0.10
CA GLU A 246 -9.98 22.68 -0.15
C GLU A 246 -9.25 21.47 -0.77
N TYR A 247 -9.73 20.24 -0.50
CA TYR A 247 -9.12 19.03 -1.02
C TYR A 247 -9.46 18.81 -2.50
N LEU A 248 -8.46 18.38 -3.25
CA LEU A 248 -8.61 18.10 -4.68
C LEU A 248 -9.64 17.00 -4.96
N LEU A 249 -9.53 15.88 -4.23
CA LEU A 249 -10.45 14.76 -4.35
C LEU A 249 -11.49 14.82 -3.24
N VAL A 250 -12.76 14.82 -3.64
CA VAL A 250 -13.89 14.99 -2.72
C VAL A 250 -14.87 13.82 -2.80
N THR A 251 -15.61 13.65 -1.74
CA THR A 251 -16.81 12.82 -1.64
C THR A 251 -17.94 13.62 -0.97
N THR A 252 -19.15 13.09 -0.96
CA THR A 252 -20.25 13.69 -0.20
C THR A 252 -20.42 13.00 1.14
N ASP A 253 -20.69 13.78 2.18
CA ASP A 253 -21.10 13.27 3.50
C ASP A 253 -22.60 12.89 3.51
N GLU A 254 -23.09 12.47 4.66
CA GLU A 254 -24.50 12.08 4.85
C GLU A 254 -25.49 13.25 4.64
N ASN A 255 -25.01 14.48 4.76
CA ASN A 255 -25.79 15.70 4.57
C ASN A 255 -25.69 16.25 3.12
N GLY A 256 -24.92 15.58 2.24
CA GLY A 256 -24.71 16.02 0.87
C GLY A 256 -23.62 17.07 0.71
N ASN A 257 -22.87 17.43 1.77
CA ASN A 257 -21.76 18.37 1.66
C ASN A 257 -20.53 17.71 1.04
N TYR A 258 -19.76 18.48 0.28
CA TYR A 258 -18.50 18.02 -0.26
C TYR A 258 -17.39 18.07 0.80
N VAL A 259 -16.80 16.91 1.08
CA VAL A 259 -15.71 16.73 2.05
C VAL A 259 -14.54 15.99 1.41
N GLN A 260 -13.39 15.97 2.09
CA GLN A 260 -12.22 15.22 1.64
C GLN A 260 -12.57 13.76 1.30
N ALA A 261 -12.16 13.29 0.13
CA ALA A 261 -12.34 11.90 -0.27
C ALA A 261 -11.65 10.95 0.70
N GLN A 262 -12.33 9.87 1.02
CA GLN A 262 -11.75 8.76 1.80
C GLN A 262 -10.97 7.81 0.88
N VAL A 263 -10.12 6.98 1.47
CA VAL A 263 -9.37 5.96 0.71
C VAL A 263 -10.31 4.98 0.01
N SER A 264 -11.46 4.66 0.62
CA SER A 264 -12.53 3.83 0.02
C SER A 264 -13.16 4.45 -1.22
N THR A 265 -13.23 5.78 -1.34
CA THR A 265 -13.68 6.47 -2.56
C THR A 265 -12.84 6.08 -3.77
N LEU A 266 -11.52 5.93 -3.58
CA LEU A 266 -10.62 5.50 -4.65
C LEU A 266 -10.80 4.01 -5.02
N ASP A 267 -11.38 3.18 -4.14
CA ASP A 267 -11.75 1.80 -4.50
C ASP A 267 -12.88 1.79 -5.52
N SER A 268 -13.89 2.65 -5.35
CA SER A 268 -14.96 2.81 -6.34
C SER A 268 -14.43 3.34 -7.68
N TYR A 269 -13.44 4.24 -7.67
CA TYR A 269 -12.79 4.70 -8.92
C TYR A 269 -12.01 3.55 -9.58
N ALA A 270 -11.34 2.71 -8.81
CA ALA A 270 -10.64 1.56 -9.33
C ALA A 270 -11.59 0.55 -10.02
N GLU A 271 -12.80 0.37 -9.50
CA GLU A 271 -13.83 -0.45 -10.17
C GLU A 271 -14.26 0.14 -11.52
N ILE A 272 -14.39 1.46 -11.62
CA ILE A 272 -14.69 2.15 -12.90
C ILE A 272 -13.55 1.92 -13.88
N CYS A 273 -12.30 2.13 -13.46
CA CYS A 273 -11.13 1.93 -14.30
C CYS A 273 -11.02 0.49 -14.80
N SER A 274 -11.29 -0.49 -13.94
CA SER A 274 -11.26 -1.89 -14.29
C SER A 274 -12.28 -2.26 -15.37
N LYS A 275 -13.49 -1.70 -15.26
CA LYS A 275 -14.53 -1.90 -16.29
C LYS A 275 -14.13 -1.30 -17.64
N ILE A 276 -13.39 -0.19 -17.65
CA ILE A 276 -12.89 0.43 -18.88
C ILE A 276 -11.76 -0.40 -19.48
N LEU A 277 -10.83 -0.86 -18.65
CA LEU A 277 -9.68 -1.64 -19.11
C LEU A 277 -10.01 -3.10 -19.45
N GLY A 278 -11.10 -3.64 -18.89
CA GLY A 278 -11.44 -5.06 -19.01
C GLY A 278 -10.52 -5.98 -18.19
N GLU A 279 -9.72 -5.42 -17.31
CA GLU A 279 -8.76 -6.13 -16.47
C GLU A 279 -8.67 -5.51 -15.07
N PRO A 280 -8.08 -6.23 -14.10
CA PRO A 280 -7.89 -5.73 -12.75
C PRO A 280 -7.07 -4.45 -12.69
N PHE A 281 -7.66 -3.37 -12.11
CA PHE A 281 -7.00 -2.11 -11.86
C PHE A 281 -6.97 -1.78 -10.37
N TYR A 282 -5.86 -1.26 -9.91
CA TYR A 282 -5.68 -0.70 -8.56
C TYR A 282 -4.65 0.44 -8.61
N PHE A 283 -4.88 1.51 -7.86
CA PHE A 283 -4.04 2.71 -7.92
C PHE A 283 -2.54 2.46 -7.72
N HIS A 284 -2.16 1.39 -7.04
CA HIS A 284 -0.75 1.08 -6.80
C HIS A 284 -0.01 0.63 -8.07
N CYS A 285 -0.72 0.07 -9.08
CA CYS A 285 -0.10 -0.29 -10.36
C CYS A 285 0.44 0.94 -11.11
N LEU A 286 -0.20 2.10 -10.96
CA LEU A 286 0.26 3.35 -11.56
C LEU A 286 1.59 3.84 -10.97
N ARG A 287 1.83 3.56 -9.68
CA ARG A 287 3.11 3.85 -9.04
C ARG A 287 4.23 2.94 -9.56
N HIS A 288 3.91 1.67 -9.85
CA HIS A 288 4.82 0.75 -10.54
C HIS A 288 5.11 1.24 -11.95
N GLN A 289 4.07 1.56 -12.72
CA GLN A 289 4.19 2.05 -14.08
C GLN A 289 5.09 3.32 -14.15
N LEU A 290 4.87 4.30 -13.27
CA LEU A 290 5.73 5.48 -13.25
C LEU A 290 7.18 5.14 -12.90
N CYS A 291 7.41 4.26 -11.92
CA CYS A 291 8.76 3.84 -11.58
C CYS A 291 9.47 3.18 -12.78
N SER A 292 8.83 2.19 -13.40
CA SER A 292 9.35 1.50 -14.58
C SER A 292 9.63 2.48 -15.73
N ARG A 293 8.74 3.46 -15.94
CA ARG A 293 8.93 4.52 -16.93
C ARG A 293 10.17 5.36 -16.64
N LEU A 294 10.35 5.81 -15.38
CA LEU A 294 11.54 6.58 -14.99
C LEU A 294 12.83 5.76 -15.10
N CYS A 295 12.80 4.47 -14.77
CA CYS A 295 13.92 3.56 -14.99
C CYS A 295 14.25 3.40 -16.49
N LYS A 296 13.23 3.23 -17.34
CA LYS A 296 13.39 3.11 -18.79
C LYS A 296 14.02 4.36 -19.43
N TYR A 297 13.79 5.54 -18.82
CA TYR A 297 14.46 6.78 -19.21
C TYR A 297 15.85 6.96 -18.57
N ASN A 298 16.39 5.94 -17.92
CA ASN A 298 17.69 5.93 -17.27
C ASN A 298 17.89 7.06 -16.23
N LEU A 299 16.82 7.46 -15.52
CA LEU A 299 16.97 8.42 -14.43
C LEU A 299 17.86 7.83 -13.32
N PRO A 300 18.80 8.62 -12.76
CA PRO A 300 19.62 8.16 -11.66
C PRO A 300 18.77 7.63 -10.50
N PRO A 301 19.12 6.48 -9.89
CA PRO A 301 18.35 5.87 -8.78
C PRO A 301 18.07 6.82 -7.63
N LYS A 302 18.99 7.76 -7.34
CA LYS A 302 18.84 8.77 -6.31
C LYS A 302 17.70 9.75 -6.62
N ILE A 303 17.52 10.12 -7.87
CA ILE A 303 16.42 11.00 -8.33
C ILE A 303 15.09 10.28 -8.19
N ILE A 304 15.01 9.02 -8.63
CA ILE A 304 13.82 8.19 -8.49
C ILE A 304 13.46 8.03 -7.01
N GLN A 305 14.43 7.71 -6.16
CA GLN A 305 14.25 7.60 -4.71
C GLN A 305 13.64 8.87 -4.11
N GLU A 306 14.19 10.05 -4.45
CA GLU A 306 13.71 11.34 -3.95
C GLU A 306 12.30 11.65 -4.44
N TYR A 307 12.03 11.44 -5.73
CA TYR A 307 10.71 11.66 -6.34
C TYR A 307 9.60 10.89 -5.61
N PHE A 308 9.84 9.62 -5.32
CA PHE A 308 8.88 8.78 -4.61
C PHE A 308 8.93 8.96 -3.08
N GLY A 309 9.95 9.62 -2.53
CA GLY A 309 10.20 9.76 -1.09
C GLY A 309 10.51 8.42 -0.41
N TRP A 310 11.27 7.56 -1.06
CA TRP A 310 11.68 6.26 -0.52
C TRP A 310 12.83 6.39 0.48
N SER A 311 12.91 5.44 1.43
CA SER A 311 13.99 5.38 2.41
C SER A 311 15.23 4.65 1.89
N SER A 312 15.09 3.83 0.85
CA SER A 312 16.17 3.05 0.22
C SER A 312 15.96 2.97 -1.29
N GLN A 313 17.05 2.91 -2.04
CA GLN A 313 17.05 2.66 -3.48
C GLN A 313 16.65 1.21 -3.82
N ASP A 314 16.82 0.26 -2.90
CA ASP A 314 16.39 -1.14 -3.09
C ASP A 314 14.90 -1.27 -3.44
N LEU A 315 14.10 -0.27 -3.07
CA LEU A 315 12.69 -0.22 -3.43
C LEU A 315 12.49 -0.06 -4.95
N ILE A 316 13.46 0.48 -5.69
CA ILE A 316 13.36 0.64 -7.14
C ILE A 316 13.17 -0.74 -7.78
N SER A 317 13.99 -1.72 -7.42
CA SER A 317 13.89 -3.09 -7.97
C SER A 317 12.55 -3.78 -7.67
N ILE A 318 11.82 -3.35 -6.66
CA ILE A 318 10.48 -3.87 -6.33
C ILE A 318 9.41 -3.24 -7.23
N TYR A 319 9.61 -1.98 -7.62
CA TYR A 319 8.65 -1.18 -8.39
C TYR A 319 8.99 -1.09 -9.87
N ASP A 320 10.22 -1.43 -10.28
CA ASP A 320 10.61 -1.53 -11.67
C ASP A 320 10.13 -2.87 -12.23
N ASP A 321 9.25 -2.80 -13.22
CA ASP A 321 8.67 -3.96 -13.90
C ASP A 321 9.33 -4.19 -15.27
N ASN A 322 10.43 -3.45 -15.62
CA ASN A 322 11.19 -3.69 -16.83
C ASN A 322 12.05 -4.97 -16.66
N GLU A 323 12.07 -5.79 -17.69
CA GLU A 323 12.96 -6.94 -17.73
C GLU A 323 14.33 -6.53 -18.28
N ALA A 324 15.39 -6.88 -17.59
CA ALA A 324 16.76 -6.55 -18.04
C ALA A 324 17.07 -7.12 -19.43
N VAL A 325 16.43 -8.22 -19.81
CA VAL A 325 16.56 -8.84 -21.13
C VAL A 325 16.12 -7.91 -22.26
N ASP A 326 15.09 -7.09 -22.02
CA ASP A 326 14.57 -6.12 -23.02
C ASP A 326 15.65 -5.09 -23.40
N ASP A 327 16.57 -4.83 -22.51
CA ASP A 327 17.66 -3.87 -22.72
C ASP A 327 18.94 -4.50 -23.23
N PHE A 328 19.06 -5.84 -23.28
CA PHE A 328 20.28 -6.51 -23.73
C PHE A 328 20.70 -6.06 -25.12
N GLY A 329 19.75 -5.91 -26.05
CA GLY A 329 20.06 -5.45 -27.42
C GLY A 329 20.62 -4.03 -27.50
N LYS A 330 20.51 -3.22 -26.45
CA LYS A 330 21.11 -1.87 -26.38
C LYS A 330 22.62 -1.94 -26.02
N TYR A 331 23.02 -2.97 -25.29
CA TYR A 331 24.37 -3.12 -24.77
C TYR A 331 25.17 -4.22 -25.48
N PHE A 332 24.50 -5.26 -25.97
CA PHE A 332 25.11 -6.41 -26.62
C PHE A 332 24.71 -6.43 -28.10
N THR A 333 25.65 -6.21 -28.98
CA THR A 333 25.47 -6.24 -30.43
C THR A 333 26.44 -7.26 -31.06
N ALA A 334 26.25 -7.56 -32.34
CA ALA A 334 27.14 -8.43 -33.06
C ALA A 334 28.61 -7.93 -33.06
N ASP A 335 28.82 -6.64 -32.92
CA ASP A 335 30.13 -5.98 -32.87
C ASP A 335 30.73 -5.88 -31.46
N GLY A 336 30.04 -6.42 -30.44
CA GLY A 336 30.51 -6.45 -29.06
C GLY A 336 29.65 -5.67 -28.09
N ILE A 337 30.21 -5.34 -26.91
CA ILE A 337 29.53 -4.56 -25.86
C ILE A 337 29.65 -3.08 -26.18
N GLN A 338 28.51 -2.41 -26.31
CA GLN A 338 28.44 -0.97 -26.56
C GLN A 338 28.15 -0.21 -25.28
N GLN A 339 28.88 0.90 -25.09
CA GLN A 339 28.58 1.88 -24.06
C GLN A 339 27.52 2.85 -24.61
N GLN A 340 26.39 2.97 -23.94
CA GLN A 340 25.35 3.95 -24.35
C GLN A 340 25.82 5.37 -24.02
N GLU A 341 25.68 6.29 -24.96
CA GLU A 341 25.83 7.70 -24.69
C GLU A 341 24.71 8.16 -23.70
N GLU A 342 25.09 8.97 -22.70
CA GLU A 342 24.12 9.61 -21.82
C GLU A 342 23.24 10.54 -22.65
N LYS A 343 21.97 10.17 -22.83
CA LYS A 343 20.99 11.06 -23.51
C LYS A 343 20.70 12.23 -22.61
N SER A 344 20.83 13.43 -23.17
CA SER A 344 20.38 14.67 -22.53
C SER A 344 18.87 14.65 -22.34
N LEU A 345 18.35 15.26 -21.26
CA LEU A 345 16.91 15.50 -21.07
C LEU A 345 16.28 16.33 -22.23
N ALA A 346 17.11 17.03 -23.02
CA ALA A 346 16.67 17.74 -24.22
C ALA A 346 16.25 16.80 -25.36
N ASP A 347 16.65 15.53 -25.34
CA ASP A 347 16.32 14.50 -26.34
C ASP A 347 14.98 13.79 -26.02
N LEU A 348 14.30 14.20 -24.98
CA LEU A 348 13.03 13.65 -24.48
C LEU A 348 11.82 14.48 -24.96
N LYS A 349 11.87 15.01 -26.16
CA LYS A 349 10.73 15.71 -26.78
C LYS A 349 9.78 14.73 -27.45
#